data_deaddbe276d4645b293344eb3b6e30b8
#
_entry.id   deaddbe276d4645b293344eb3b6e30b8
#
_cell.length_a   1.000
_cell.length_b   1.000
_cell.length_c   1.000
_cell.angle_alpha   90.00
_cell.angle_beta   90.00
_cell.angle_gamma   90.00
#
_symmetry.space_group_name_H-M   'P 1'
#
loop_
_entity.id
_entity.type
_entity.pdbx_description
1 polymer ?
#
loop_
_entity_poly.entity_id
_entity_poly.type
_entity_poly.pdbx_seq_one_letter_code
_entity_poly.pdbx_strand_id
1 'polypeptide(L)'
;MNCNLISKRASVCALAALLITVTVAMLVFASGPATPPPTESSRFTRPADWSLHRPAVHLTPAKHWINDPQRPILIDGVWHFYYLYNADYPKGNGTEWYHATSTDLVHWQDHGVAIDKYKNGLGDIETGSAVIDTKNTAGFGAGAVIAIMTQQHEGVQRQSLFVSTDGGYRFKAYDGNPVMDNPGVDDWRDPKIIWDDARNEWLMALAEGHKIGFYTSPDLKRWTYRSDFKRDDLGLLECPDLFRMSVDGDPANTRWVLVTGANGADMGMTTGTVYWTGNWDGERFTADRDKPRWLDSGADFYATVTWDDPRQGAAERLASRYAIGWLNNWAYATKLPTDDWHGGADSIVRRIKLRSVDGEPMLVSQPIDALDKLEGGAEVRSKVRVTKASGAKLPQPKSDAYRLRVQLDAASSADEVRFRIKEGGGHFTTVGYDFVHGIAFVARDADAAAGRMPEVYRKVRTVPAPARNGVVTLDVIVDAASVEVFVNDGEAVLSNLAFGAPGANGLSVESLGGDTELRSFRLAPLAIAPIERHDGAGTPRRR
;
A
#
# COMPACT_ATOMS: atom_id res chain seq x y z
N MET A 1 63.79 -47.03 39.47
CA MET A 1 64.15 -47.71 40.74
C MET A 1 62.99 -47.44 41.69
N ASN A 2 62.39 -48.58 42.05
CA ASN A 2 61.65 -48.95 43.27
C ASN A 2 60.63 -47.98 43.83
N CYS A 3 59.39 -48.35 43.81
CA CYS A 3 58.67 -49.46 44.52
C CYS A 3 58.14 -49.02 45.90
N ASN A 4 56.86 -49.23 45.98
CA ASN A 4 56.05 -49.78 47.06
C ASN A 4 55.41 -48.88 48.08
N LEU A 5 54.17 -49.01 48.20
CA LEU A 5 53.17 -49.96 48.71
C LEU A 5 52.55 -49.55 50.05
N ILE A 6 51.23 -49.53 50.07
CA ILE A 6 50.29 -49.99 51.10
C ILE A 6 50.13 -49.11 52.40
N SER A 7 48.93 -48.64 52.75
CA SER A 7 47.97 -49.44 53.52
C SER A 7 46.70 -48.63 53.89
N LYS A 8 45.64 -49.42 53.91
CA LYS A 8 44.30 -49.19 54.41
C LYS A 8 44.21 -48.54 55.78
N ARG A 9 43.25 -47.67 55.96
CA ARG A 9 42.32 -47.76 57.11
C ARG A 9 41.02 -47.03 56.81
N ALA A 10 39.91 -47.78 56.99
CA ALA A 10 38.54 -47.30 56.99
C ALA A 10 38.25 -46.51 58.27
N SER A 11 37.47 -45.45 58.13
CA SER A 11 36.72 -44.91 59.28
C SER A 11 35.39 -44.38 58.77
N VAL A 12 34.35 -44.95 59.29
CA VAL A 12 32.94 -44.63 59.19
C VAL A 12 32.71 -43.27 59.83
N CYS A 13 32.06 -42.33 59.14
CA CYS A 13 31.36 -41.22 59.77
C CYS A 13 30.09 -40.88 59.01
N ALA A 14 29.07 -40.77 59.79
CA ALA A 14 27.65 -40.65 59.51
C ALA A 14 27.25 -39.64 58.47
N LEU A 15 26.32 -40.03 57.58
CA LEU A 15 25.48 -39.17 56.75
C LEU A 15 24.45 -38.47 57.65
N ALA A 16 24.54 -37.16 57.77
CA ALA A 16 23.40 -36.32 58.17
C ALA A 16 22.74 -35.84 56.87
N ALA A 17 21.64 -36.44 56.51
CA ALA A 17 20.81 -35.99 55.39
C ALA A 17 20.00 -34.73 55.79
N LEU A 18 20.37 -33.60 55.25
CA LEU A 18 19.57 -32.36 55.36
C LEU A 18 18.56 -32.35 54.21
N LEU A 19 17.30 -32.73 54.48
CA LEU A 19 16.17 -32.54 53.57
C LEU A 19 15.84 -31.04 53.50
N ILE A 20 16.25 -30.39 52.42
CA ILE A 20 15.72 -29.07 52.03
C ILE A 20 14.46 -29.31 51.20
N THR A 21 13.30 -29.14 51.84
CA THR A 21 12.00 -29.07 51.16
C THR A 21 11.90 -27.75 50.44
N VAL A 22 12.16 -27.75 49.14
CA VAL A 22 11.83 -26.62 48.27
C VAL A 22 10.33 -26.64 47.97
N THR A 23 9.57 -25.82 48.66
CA THR A 23 8.16 -25.61 48.34
C THR A 23 8.09 -24.73 47.09
N VAL A 24 7.90 -25.34 45.92
CA VAL A 24 7.58 -24.60 44.68
C VAL A 24 6.13 -24.14 44.80
N ALA A 25 5.92 -22.88 45.14
CA ALA A 25 4.62 -22.27 45.01
C ALA A 25 4.31 -22.09 43.52
N MET A 26 3.51 -22.99 42.96
CA MET A 26 2.88 -22.80 41.66
C MET A 26 1.91 -21.62 41.80
N LEU A 27 2.32 -20.46 41.32
CA LEU A 27 1.39 -19.36 41.00
C LEU A 27 0.54 -19.82 39.80
N VAL A 28 -0.63 -20.35 40.08
CA VAL A 28 -1.66 -20.55 39.07
C VAL A 28 -2.17 -19.15 38.70
N PHE A 29 -1.61 -18.60 37.62
CA PHE A 29 -2.28 -17.48 36.95
C PHE A 29 -3.59 -18.01 36.42
N ALA A 30 -4.70 -17.61 37.01
CA ALA A 30 -6.02 -17.76 36.44
C ALA A 30 -6.01 -16.99 35.10
N SER A 31 -5.78 -17.71 33.99
CA SER A 31 -6.10 -17.19 32.66
C SER A 31 -7.60 -16.91 32.68
N GLY A 32 -7.98 -15.66 32.52
CA GLY A 32 -9.37 -15.32 32.25
C GLY A 32 -9.90 -16.17 31.09
N PRO A 33 -11.21 -16.35 30.98
CA PRO A 33 -11.76 -17.19 29.94
C PRO A 33 -11.24 -16.73 28.59
N ALA A 34 -10.54 -17.63 27.88
CA ALA A 34 -10.08 -17.38 26.52
C ALA A 34 -11.31 -17.01 25.68
N THR A 35 -11.26 -15.86 25.03
CA THR A 35 -12.32 -15.45 24.09
C THR A 35 -12.47 -16.59 23.08
N PRO A 36 -13.66 -17.16 22.89
CA PRO A 36 -13.83 -18.22 21.90
C PRO A 36 -13.39 -17.71 20.53
N PRO A 37 -12.78 -18.57 19.70
CA PRO A 37 -12.40 -18.18 18.36
C PRO A 37 -13.63 -17.64 17.62
N PRO A 38 -13.48 -16.57 16.82
CA PRO A 38 -14.60 -15.96 16.11
C PRO A 38 -15.33 -17.02 15.27
N THR A 39 -16.64 -17.05 15.36
CA THR A 39 -17.46 -17.90 14.49
C THR A 39 -17.29 -17.46 13.04
N GLU A 40 -17.42 -18.35 12.06
CA GLU A 40 -17.24 -18.02 10.65
C GLU A 40 -18.10 -16.81 10.23
N SER A 41 -19.31 -16.67 10.78
CA SER A 41 -20.18 -15.52 10.52
C SER A 41 -19.65 -14.21 11.14
N SER A 42 -18.95 -14.25 12.27
CA SER A 42 -18.41 -13.04 12.91
C SER A 42 -17.25 -12.40 12.15
N ARG A 43 -16.55 -13.17 11.32
CA ARG A 43 -15.45 -12.65 10.46
C ARG A 43 -15.92 -11.62 9.43
N PHE A 44 -17.21 -11.61 9.09
CA PHE A 44 -17.80 -10.73 8.06
C PHE A 44 -18.74 -9.69 8.69
N THR A 45 -18.79 -9.60 10.00
CA THR A 45 -19.67 -8.68 10.71
C THR A 45 -18.84 -7.52 11.24
N ARG A 46 -19.20 -6.30 10.84
CA ARG A 46 -18.56 -5.08 11.32
C ARG A 46 -18.72 -4.96 12.85
N PRO A 47 -17.65 -4.66 13.60
CA PRO A 47 -17.76 -4.32 15.01
C PRO A 47 -18.71 -3.14 15.23
N ALA A 48 -19.54 -3.21 16.28
CA ALA A 48 -20.58 -2.23 16.54
C ALA A 48 -20.03 -0.84 16.91
N ASP A 49 -18.80 -0.77 17.39
CA ASP A 49 -18.07 0.44 17.75
C ASP A 49 -17.29 1.08 16.59
N TRP A 50 -17.31 0.45 15.41
CA TRP A 50 -16.66 1.03 14.23
C TRP A 50 -17.52 2.13 13.62
N SER A 51 -16.87 3.24 13.24
CA SER A 51 -17.51 4.29 12.47
C SER A 51 -17.99 3.76 11.10
N LEU A 52 -19.02 4.41 10.56
CA LEU A 52 -19.72 3.99 9.33
C LEU A 52 -18.77 3.67 8.17
N HIS A 53 -17.74 4.48 8.00
CA HIS A 53 -16.83 4.38 6.86
C HIS A 53 -15.47 3.73 7.19
N ARG A 54 -15.30 3.13 8.38
CA ARG A 54 -14.08 2.42 8.73
C ARG A 54 -13.88 1.23 7.79
N PRO A 55 -12.79 1.17 6.99
CA PRO A 55 -12.53 0.07 6.09
C PRO A 55 -12.33 -1.26 6.81
N ALA A 56 -12.70 -2.35 6.14
CA ALA A 56 -12.51 -3.71 6.63
C ALA A 56 -11.18 -4.32 6.19
N VAL A 57 -10.69 -3.93 5.00
CA VAL A 57 -9.49 -4.53 4.37
C VAL A 57 -8.41 -3.51 3.98
N HIS A 58 -8.69 -2.22 4.11
CA HIS A 58 -7.71 -1.16 3.86
C HIS A 58 -7.09 -0.66 5.15
N LEU A 59 -5.81 -0.31 5.11
CA LEU A 59 -5.11 0.23 6.27
C LEU A 59 -5.53 1.68 6.53
N THR A 60 -5.93 1.95 7.78
CA THR A 60 -6.20 3.28 8.30
C THR A 60 -5.64 3.39 9.71
N PRO A 61 -5.19 4.56 10.17
CA PRO A 61 -4.83 4.75 11.56
C PRO A 61 -6.07 4.64 12.47
N ALA A 62 -5.84 4.41 13.75
CA ALA A 62 -6.92 4.40 14.74
C ALA A 62 -7.64 5.73 14.81
N LYS A 63 -6.89 6.83 14.77
CA LYS A 63 -7.34 8.23 14.91
C LYS A 63 -6.44 9.15 14.10
N HIS A 64 -6.82 10.40 14.00
CA HIS A 64 -6.06 11.50 13.42
C HIS A 64 -5.84 11.35 11.92
N TRP A 65 -4.66 11.68 11.39
CA TRP A 65 -4.42 11.83 9.94
C TRP A 65 -3.45 10.80 9.42
N ILE A 66 -3.72 10.27 8.21
CA ILE A 66 -2.81 9.45 7.40
C ILE A 66 -2.62 10.09 6.02
N ASN A 67 -1.41 9.99 5.47
CA ASN A 67 -1.15 10.12 4.05
C ASN A 67 -0.02 9.16 3.63
N ASP A 68 0.91 9.54 2.82
CA ASP A 68 1.89 8.77 2.06
C ASP A 68 2.40 7.49 2.74
N PRO A 69 2.21 6.34 2.11
CA PRO A 69 2.86 5.09 2.49
C PRO A 69 4.37 5.17 2.25
N GLN A 70 5.16 4.54 3.10
CA GLN A 70 6.59 4.39 2.92
C GLN A 70 6.92 2.96 2.49
N ARG A 71 8.00 2.78 1.73
CA ARG A 71 8.40 1.48 1.21
C ARG A 71 8.53 0.43 2.33
N PRO A 72 7.73 -0.66 2.31
CA PRO A 72 7.90 -1.76 3.25
C PRO A 72 9.25 -2.44 3.11
N ILE A 73 9.85 -2.83 4.22
CA ILE A 73 11.06 -3.64 4.29
C ILE A 73 10.78 -4.96 5.03
N LEU A 74 11.48 -6.01 4.64
CA LEU A 74 11.32 -7.32 5.25
C LEU A 74 12.45 -7.60 6.23
N ILE A 75 12.11 -7.83 7.51
CA ILE A 75 13.06 -8.18 8.57
C ILE A 75 12.54 -9.43 9.25
N ASP A 76 13.35 -10.48 9.32
CA ASP A 76 13.03 -11.78 9.97
C ASP A 76 11.67 -12.38 9.56
N GLY A 77 11.30 -12.22 8.28
CA GLY A 77 10.05 -12.73 7.73
C GLY A 77 8.82 -11.87 7.98
N VAL A 78 8.97 -10.71 8.59
CA VAL A 78 7.93 -9.73 8.88
C VAL A 78 8.13 -8.48 8.03
N TRP A 79 7.08 -8.02 7.38
CA TRP A 79 7.07 -6.74 6.68
C TRP A 79 6.90 -5.61 7.68
N HIS A 80 7.84 -4.66 7.68
CA HIS A 80 7.77 -3.40 8.40
C HIS A 80 7.33 -2.33 7.43
N PHE A 81 6.18 -1.73 7.71
CA PHE A 81 5.54 -0.71 6.90
C PHE A 81 5.42 0.57 7.69
N TYR A 82 5.81 1.67 7.09
CA TYR A 82 5.69 2.99 7.68
C TYR A 82 4.78 3.86 6.82
N TYR A 83 4.13 4.83 7.44
CA TYR A 83 3.30 5.81 6.74
C TYR A 83 3.31 7.17 7.45
N LEU A 84 3.00 8.22 6.73
CA LEU A 84 2.91 9.55 7.31
C LEU A 84 1.67 9.64 8.18
N TYR A 85 1.86 10.12 9.39
CA TYR A 85 0.83 10.24 10.41
C TYR A 85 0.95 11.60 11.11
N ASN A 86 -0.18 12.29 11.34
CA ASN A 86 -0.19 13.50 12.15
C ASN A 86 -1.06 13.31 13.39
N ALA A 87 -0.43 13.08 14.53
CA ALA A 87 -1.09 12.85 15.82
C ALA A 87 -1.83 14.09 16.37
N ASP A 88 -1.52 15.27 15.86
CA ASP A 88 -2.10 16.52 16.34
C ASP A 88 -3.27 17.02 15.47
N TYR A 89 -3.56 16.33 14.36
CA TYR A 89 -4.63 16.73 13.47
C TYR A 89 -5.99 16.81 14.19
N PRO A 90 -6.81 17.87 13.95
CA PRO A 90 -6.66 18.94 12.96
C PRO A 90 -5.88 20.16 13.47
N LYS A 91 -5.33 20.09 14.65
CA LYS A 91 -4.52 21.15 15.22
C LYS A 91 -3.03 20.96 14.90
N GLY A 92 -2.15 21.19 14.97
CA GLY A 92 -0.79 20.87 14.66
C GLY A 92 -0.51 20.79 13.16
N ASN A 93 0.73 20.97 12.82
CA ASN A 93 1.23 20.88 11.45
C ASN A 93 2.37 19.85 11.43
N GLY A 94 2.54 19.22 10.27
CA GLY A 94 3.60 18.27 10.03
C GLY A 94 3.25 16.83 10.45
N THR A 95 4.01 15.93 9.90
CA THR A 95 3.84 14.48 10.04
C THR A 95 5.02 13.83 10.76
N GLU A 96 4.83 12.58 11.10
CA GLU A 96 5.80 11.66 11.68
C GLU A 96 5.63 10.28 11.04
N TRP A 97 6.63 9.39 11.15
CA TRP A 97 6.46 8.03 10.65
C TRP A 97 5.79 7.16 11.68
N TYR A 98 4.61 6.68 11.34
CA TYR A 98 3.89 5.66 12.08
C TYR A 98 4.27 4.27 11.54
N HIS A 99 4.17 3.22 12.37
CA HIS A 99 4.68 1.91 12.05
C HIS A 99 3.64 0.83 12.22
N ALA A 100 3.47 0.01 11.20
CA ALA A 100 2.71 -1.22 11.23
C ALA A 100 3.54 -2.40 10.71
N THR A 101 3.22 -3.62 11.15
CA THR A 101 3.86 -4.83 10.64
C THR A 101 2.85 -5.81 10.09
N SER A 102 3.28 -6.66 9.14
CA SER A 102 2.46 -7.72 8.57
C SER A 102 3.32 -8.91 8.13
N THR A 103 2.78 -10.11 8.22
CA THR A 103 3.40 -11.32 7.66
C THR A 103 2.86 -11.65 6.27
N ASP A 104 1.72 -11.07 5.86
CA ASP A 104 1.01 -11.39 4.63
C ASP A 104 0.57 -10.17 3.79
N LEU A 105 0.86 -8.94 4.26
CA LEU A 105 0.50 -7.68 3.62
C LEU A 105 -1.01 -7.39 3.56
N VAL A 106 -1.79 -8.09 4.37
CA VAL A 106 -3.25 -7.92 4.49
C VAL A 106 -3.66 -7.69 5.95
N HIS A 107 -3.10 -8.48 6.87
CA HIS A 107 -3.31 -8.30 8.31
C HIS A 107 -2.18 -7.47 8.88
N TRP A 108 -2.53 -6.37 9.53
CA TRP A 108 -1.56 -5.42 10.06
C TRP A 108 -1.59 -5.34 11.57
N GLN A 109 -0.43 -5.20 12.18
CA GLN A 109 -0.27 -4.91 13.60
C GLN A 109 0.33 -3.52 13.76
N ASP A 110 -0.32 -2.66 14.50
CA ASP A 110 0.10 -1.28 14.78
C ASP A 110 1.14 -1.24 15.92
N HIS A 111 2.20 -0.45 15.74
CA HIS A 111 3.29 -0.27 16.72
C HIS A 111 3.46 1.18 17.19
N GLY A 112 2.64 2.10 16.68
CA GLY A 112 2.75 3.51 17.00
C GLY A 112 3.87 4.24 16.24
N VAL A 113 4.36 5.34 16.77
CA VAL A 113 5.35 6.19 16.12
C VAL A 113 6.74 5.55 16.17
N ALA A 114 7.37 5.39 14.98
CA ALA A 114 8.74 4.93 14.82
C ALA A 114 9.75 6.08 14.76
N ILE A 115 9.36 7.21 14.13
CA ILE A 115 10.19 8.42 14.04
C ILE A 115 9.33 9.63 14.43
N ASP A 116 9.64 10.22 15.58
CA ASP A 116 8.94 11.41 16.07
C ASP A 116 9.37 12.68 15.33
N LYS A 117 8.40 13.54 15.02
CA LYS A 117 8.64 14.89 14.49
C LYS A 117 9.26 15.84 15.53
N TYR A 118 9.92 16.89 15.07
CA TYR A 118 10.47 18.01 15.88
C TYR A 118 11.48 17.61 16.97
N LYS A 119 12.20 16.48 16.85
CA LYS A 119 13.13 16.03 17.89
C LYS A 119 14.58 16.50 17.69
N ASN A 120 14.98 16.87 16.48
CA ASN A 120 16.36 17.25 16.16
C ASN A 120 16.52 18.69 15.63
N GLY A 121 15.47 19.50 15.72
CA GLY A 121 15.48 20.90 15.25
C GLY A 121 15.33 21.10 13.75
N LEU A 122 15.15 20.01 12.96
CA LEU A 122 14.97 20.06 11.51
C LEU A 122 13.50 19.95 11.08
N GLY A 123 12.58 19.94 12.04
CA GLY A 123 11.14 20.03 11.79
C GLY A 123 10.40 18.69 11.85
N ASP A 124 9.36 18.61 11.04
CA ASP A 124 8.54 17.41 10.88
C ASP A 124 9.23 16.34 10.02
N ILE A 125 8.60 15.18 9.93
CA ILE A 125 9.10 14.04 9.19
C ILE A 125 8.15 13.80 8.02
N GLU A 126 8.64 13.96 6.80
CA GLU A 126 7.89 13.77 5.57
C GLU A 126 8.26 12.45 4.88
N THR A 127 7.85 12.29 3.64
CA THR A 127 8.06 11.08 2.84
C THR A 127 9.55 10.79 2.60
N GLY A 128 9.86 9.50 2.54
CA GLY A 128 11.20 8.99 2.30
C GLY A 128 11.23 7.50 1.99
N SER A 129 12.32 6.84 2.31
CA SER A 129 12.44 5.39 2.16
C SER A 129 13.35 4.76 3.20
N ALA A 130 13.03 3.54 3.61
CA ALA A 130 13.87 2.71 4.45
C ALA A 130 14.61 1.64 3.64
N VAL A 131 15.85 1.34 4.00
CA VAL A 131 16.68 0.30 3.41
C VAL A 131 17.42 -0.46 4.51
N ILE A 132 17.83 -1.69 4.22
CA ILE A 132 18.69 -2.48 5.10
C ILE A 132 20.12 -2.43 4.55
N ASP A 133 21.02 -1.83 5.29
CA ASP A 133 22.45 -1.75 4.92
C ASP A 133 23.18 -3.03 5.27
N THR A 134 23.01 -4.06 4.44
CA THR A 134 23.64 -5.37 4.63
C THR A 134 25.15 -5.35 4.50
N LYS A 135 25.70 -4.37 3.77
CA LYS A 135 27.14 -4.22 3.50
C LYS A 135 27.83 -3.29 4.51
N ASN A 136 27.10 -2.69 5.44
CA ASN A 136 27.62 -1.71 6.41
C ASN A 136 28.31 -0.52 5.74
N THR A 137 27.77 -0.04 4.64
CA THR A 137 28.33 1.09 3.90
C THR A 137 28.26 2.39 4.68
N ALA A 138 27.20 2.55 5.46
CA ALA A 138 26.99 3.72 6.32
C ALA A 138 27.74 3.64 7.68
N GLY A 139 28.33 2.48 8.02
CA GLY A 139 29.13 2.31 9.22
C GLY A 139 28.33 2.23 10.52
N PHE A 140 27.04 1.90 10.47
CA PHE A 140 26.18 1.73 11.66
C PHE A 140 26.02 0.28 12.10
N GLY A 141 26.67 -0.65 11.42
CA GLY A 141 26.57 -2.08 11.60
C GLY A 141 25.89 -2.76 10.42
N ALA A 142 26.34 -3.96 10.05
CA ALA A 142 25.70 -4.75 8.99
C ALA A 142 24.29 -5.14 9.41
N GLY A 143 23.32 -4.89 8.53
CA GLY A 143 21.90 -5.12 8.80
C GLY A 143 21.20 -3.98 9.51
N ALA A 144 21.87 -2.85 9.78
CA ALA A 144 21.20 -1.65 10.27
C ALA A 144 20.12 -1.20 9.28
N VAL A 145 18.96 -0.85 9.81
CA VAL A 145 17.89 -0.23 9.04
C VAL A 145 18.14 1.26 8.97
N ILE A 146 18.32 1.77 7.77
CA ILE A 146 18.55 3.18 7.49
C ILE A 146 17.29 3.74 6.83
N ALA A 147 16.77 4.82 7.38
CA ALA A 147 15.72 5.61 6.76
C ALA A 147 16.28 6.97 6.34
N ILE A 148 16.03 7.37 5.10
CA ILE A 148 16.30 8.72 4.62
C ILE A 148 14.97 9.31 4.18
N MET A 149 14.64 10.47 4.73
CA MET A 149 13.40 11.16 4.47
C MET A 149 13.61 12.66 4.45
N THR A 150 12.62 13.34 3.94
CA THR A 150 12.56 14.79 4.01
C THR A 150 12.18 15.22 5.43
N GLN A 151 12.88 16.20 5.94
CA GLN A 151 12.44 17.01 7.09
C GLN A 151 12.17 18.44 6.64
N GLN A 152 11.09 19.03 7.13
CA GLN A 152 10.72 20.40 6.82
C GLN A 152 10.65 21.25 8.06
N HIS A 153 11.35 22.39 8.02
CA HIS A 153 11.29 23.41 9.05
C HIS A 153 11.20 24.79 8.39
N GLU A 154 10.16 25.56 8.76
CA GLU A 154 9.92 26.92 8.22
C GLU A 154 9.91 26.96 6.67
N GLY A 155 9.32 25.93 6.06
CA GLY A 155 9.20 25.81 4.60
C GLY A 155 10.48 25.33 3.89
N VAL A 156 11.58 25.06 4.60
CA VAL A 156 12.81 24.54 4.01
C VAL A 156 12.90 23.05 4.20
N GLN A 157 12.96 22.33 3.07
CA GLN A 157 13.03 20.87 3.00
C GLN A 157 14.49 20.41 2.89
N ARG A 158 14.87 19.40 3.68
CA ARG A 158 16.23 18.82 3.75
C ARG A 158 16.13 17.31 3.83
N GLN A 159 17.14 16.58 3.35
CA GLN A 159 17.15 15.13 3.48
C GLN A 159 17.96 14.73 4.73
N SER A 160 17.32 13.97 5.60
CA SER A 160 17.87 13.53 6.88
C SER A 160 17.92 12.01 6.98
N LEU A 161 18.95 11.50 7.63
CA LEU A 161 19.18 10.08 7.86
C LEU A 161 18.84 9.71 9.32
N PHE A 162 18.12 8.60 9.45
CA PHE A 162 17.79 8.00 10.74
C PHE A 162 18.21 6.53 10.74
N VAL A 163 18.57 5.99 11.89
CA VAL A 163 19.10 4.64 12.03
C VAL A 163 18.32 3.87 13.09
N SER A 164 17.91 2.65 12.76
CA SER A 164 17.38 1.70 13.72
C SER A 164 18.33 0.51 13.86
N THR A 165 18.60 0.11 15.11
CA THR A 165 19.36 -1.09 15.47
C THR A 165 18.52 -2.10 16.25
N ASP A 166 17.22 -1.85 16.39
CA ASP A 166 16.25 -2.70 17.08
C ASP A 166 15.28 -3.42 16.12
N GLY A 167 15.67 -3.56 14.85
CA GLY A 167 14.85 -4.24 13.84
C GLY A 167 13.76 -3.36 13.24
N GLY A 168 13.96 -2.04 13.16
CA GLY A 168 13.04 -1.14 12.47
C GLY A 168 11.87 -0.62 13.31
N TYR A 169 11.85 -0.88 14.63
CA TYR A 169 10.76 -0.41 15.48
C TYR A 169 10.93 1.04 15.92
N ARG A 170 12.17 1.46 16.19
CA ARG A 170 12.50 2.82 16.58
C ARG A 170 13.73 3.30 15.85
N PHE A 171 13.74 4.57 15.52
CA PHE A 171 14.85 5.21 14.83
C PHE A 171 15.43 6.36 15.63
N LYS A 172 16.73 6.53 15.50
CA LYS A 172 17.49 7.65 16.07
C LYS A 172 18.04 8.49 14.92
N ALA A 173 17.90 9.80 15.05
CA ALA A 173 18.49 10.73 14.10
C ALA A 173 20.03 10.58 14.08
N TYR A 174 20.60 10.62 12.88
CA TYR A 174 22.06 10.72 12.71
C TYR A 174 22.55 12.11 13.13
N ASP A 175 23.61 12.16 13.92
CA ASP A 175 24.12 13.43 14.46
C ASP A 175 24.65 14.38 13.39
N GLY A 176 25.00 13.86 12.20
CA GLY A 176 25.46 14.64 11.04
C GLY A 176 24.34 15.10 10.10
N ASN A 177 23.09 15.09 10.53
CA ASN A 177 21.97 15.60 9.74
C ASN A 177 22.00 17.13 9.59
N PRO A 178 21.50 17.68 8.47
CA PRO A 178 21.00 16.97 7.31
C PRO A 178 22.12 16.32 6.48
N VAL A 179 21.87 15.15 5.85
CA VAL A 179 22.82 14.54 4.92
C VAL A 179 22.80 15.22 3.53
N MET A 180 21.73 15.95 3.24
CA MET A 180 21.65 16.87 2.10
C MET A 180 20.89 18.12 2.55
N ASP A 181 21.57 19.26 2.51
CA ASP A 181 20.95 20.56 2.76
C ASP A 181 20.28 21.07 1.48
N ASN A 182 19.22 21.88 1.62
CA ASN A 182 18.45 22.39 0.49
C ASN A 182 19.30 23.34 -0.39
N PRO A 183 19.44 23.07 -1.68
CA PRO A 183 20.21 23.93 -2.58
C PRO A 183 19.49 25.24 -2.99
N GLY A 184 18.38 25.59 -2.36
CA GLY A 184 17.53 26.73 -2.71
C GLY A 184 16.42 26.36 -3.69
N VAL A 185 15.94 25.13 -3.63
CA VAL A 185 14.83 24.61 -4.46
C VAL A 185 13.58 24.47 -3.61
N ASP A 186 12.48 25.02 -4.06
CA ASP A 186 11.16 24.73 -3.52
C ASP A 186 10.77 23.28 -3.88
N ASP A 187 9.93 22.63 -3.05
CA ASP A 187 9.44 21.27 -3.31
C ASP A 187 10.56 20.24 -3.57
N TRP A 188 11.55 20.19 -2.67
CA TRP A 188 12.72 19.32 -2.75
C TRP A 188 12.63 18.17 -1.76
N ARG A 189 11.89 17.08 -2.12
CA ARG A 189 11.42 16.06 -1.18
C ARG A 189 11.28 14.66 -1.74
N ASP A 190 10.90 13.70 -0.89
CA ASP A 190 10.51 12.32 -1.18
C ASP A 190 11.66 11.46 -1.71
N PRO A 191 12.79 11.33 -0.98
CA PRO A 191 13.93 10.54 -1.43
C PRO A 191 13.59 9.04 -1.48
N LYS A 192 13.72 8.44 -2.65
CA LYS A 192 13.65 6.99 -2.84
C LYS A 192 15.03 6.42 -3.06
N ILE A 193 15.41 5.45 -2.24
CA ILE A 193 16.75 4.89 -2.22
C ILE A 193 16.72 3.43 -2.62
N ILE A 194 17.61 3.05 -3.53
CA ILE A 194 17.88 1.67 -3.93
C ILE A 194 19.39 1.41 -3.97
N TRP A 195 19.76 0.14 -3.86
CA TRP A 195 21.13 -0.30 -4.11
C TRP A 195 21.29 -0.63 -5.60
N ASP A 196 22.26 -0.03 -6.27
CA ASP A 196 22.68 -0.38 -7.63
C ASP A 196 23.81 -1.43 -7.57
N ASP A 197 23.44 -2.71 -7.73
CA ASP A 197 24.40 -3.81 -7.70
C ASP A 197 25.45 -3.72 -8.82
N ALA A 198 25.07 -3.18 -9.97
CA ALA A 198 25.98 -3.08 -11.12
C ALA A 198 27.13 -2.08 -10.86
N ARG A 199 26.87 -1.07 -10.02
CA ARG A 199 27.83 0.01 -9.71
C ARG A 199 28.34 -0.04 -8.28
N ASN A 200 27.75 -0.91 -7.45
CA ASN A 200 28.09 -1.07 -6.05
C ASN A 200 28.00 0.26 -5.27
N GLU A 201 26.91 0.98 -5.49
CA GLU A 201 26.61 2.24 -4.84
C GLU A 201 25.10 2.42 -4.58
N TRP A 202 24.73 3.35 -3.73
CA TRP A 202 23.35 3.76 -3.50
C TRP A 202 22.91 4.76 -4.57
N LEU A 203 21.69 4.59 -5.07
CA LEU A 203 21.02 5.49 -5.99
C LEU A 203 19.79 6.07 -5.29
N MET A 204 19.65 7.40 -5.37
CA MET A 204 18.46 8.13 -4.90
C MET A 204 17.76 8.79 -6.08
N ALA A 205 16.45 8.62 -6.16
CA ALA A 205 15.56 9.47 -6.92
C ALA A 205 14.88 10.46 -5.95
N LEU A 206 14.92 11.74 -6.26
CA LEU A 206 14.40 12.82 -5.41
C LEU A 206 13.51 13.74 -6.23
N ALA A 207 12.32 14.07 -5.73
CA ALA A 207 11.45 15.05 -6.37
C ALA A 207 11.98 16.48 -6.16
N GLU A 208 12.03 17.26 -7.25
CA GLU A 208 12.55 18.63 -7.29
C GLU A 208 11.60 19.52 -8.10
N GLY A 209 10.38 19.70 -7.61
CA GLY A 209 9.35 20.44 -8.29
C GLY A 209 8.86 19.76 -9.57
N HIS A 210 9.29 20.21 -10.74
CA HIS A 210 8.90 19.67 -12.05
C HIS A 210 9.92 18.66 -12.62
N LYS A 211 10.83 18.13 -11.80
CA LYS A 211 11.81 17.15 -12.23
C LYS A 211 12.11 16.14 -11.13
N ILE A 212 12.65 15.00 -11.52
CA ILE A 212 13.20 14.00 -10.62
C ILE A 212 14.73 14.09 -10.74
N GLY A 213 15.42 14.46 -9.65
CA GLY A 213 16.88 14.43 -9.57
C GLY A 213 17.38 13.02 -9.23
N PHE A 214 18.51 12.63 -9.82
CA PHE A 214 19.20 11.38 -9.52
C PHE A 214 20.53 11.67 -8.84
N TYR A 215 20.75 11.00 -7.72
CA TYR A 215 21.94 11.15 -6.89
C TYR A 215 22.54 9.78 -6.58
N THR A 216 23.84 9.70 -6.41
CA THR A 216 24.50 8.48 -5.97
C THR A 216 25.33 8.71 -4.70
N SER A 217 25.49 7.65 -3.90
CA SER A 217 26.25 7.70 -2.67
C SER A 217 26.96 6.37 -2.39
N PRO A 218 28.22 6.39 -1.92
CA PRO A 218 28.88 5.19 -1.44
C PRO A 218 28.47 4.79 -0.02
N ASP A 219 27.87 5.70 0.76
CA ASP A 219 27.78 5.58 2.21
C ASP A 219 26.46 6.11 2.82
N LEU A 220 25.46 6.45 2.00
CA LEU A 220 24.17 7.04 2.40
C LEU A 220 24.29 8.42 3.08
N LYS A 221 25.48 8.95 3.28
CA LYS A 221 25.74 10.21 3.98
C LYS A 221 26.19 11.33 3.05
N ARG A 222 26.89 10.98 1.96
CA ARG A 222 27.41 11.92 0.98
C ARG A 222 26.81 11.61 -0.37
N TRP A 223 26.04 12.54 -0.92
CA TRP A 223 25.31 12.37 -2.15
C TRP A 223 25.89 13.23 -3.26
N THR A 224 26.00 12.65 -4.44
CA THR A 224 26.50 13.34 -5.65
C THR A 224 25.40 13.37 -6.69
N TYR A 225 25.01 14.56 -7.12
CA TYR A 225 24.06 14.74 -8.23
C TYR A 225 24.64 14.17 -9.52
N ARG A 226 23.80 13.48 -10.30
CA ARG A 226 24.15 12.87 -11.60
C ARG A 226 23.41 13.55 -12.74
N SER A 227 22.10 13.55 -12.69
CA SER A 227 21.23 14.09 -13.73
C SER A 227 19.81 14.30 -13.21
N ASP A 228 18.91 14.70 -14.11
CA ASP A 228 17.50 14.76 -13.83
C ASP A 228 16.63 14.23 -14.99
N PHE A 229 15.35 14.03 -14.67
CA PHE A 229 14.28 13.76 -15.62
C PHE A 229 13.18 14.82 -15.44
N LYS A 230 13.06 15.75 -16.40
CA LYS A 230 12.19 16.92 -16.30
C LYS A 230 10.86 16.73 -17.03
N ARG A 231 9.76 17.19 -16.37
CA ARG A 231 8.39 17.18 -16.91
C ARG A 231 7.63 18.43 -16.44
N ASP A 232 7.38 19.36 -17.37
CA ASP A 232 6.62 20.58 -17.09
C ASP A 232 5.11 20.42 -17.37
N ASP A 233 4.69 19.26 -17.88
CA ASP A 233 3.32 18.98 -18.34
C ASP A 233 2.49 18.12 -17.38
N LEU A 234 2.99 17.87 -16.16
CA LEU A 234 2.37 16.99 -15.16
C LEU A 234 2.09 17.70 -13.82
N GLY A 235 2.39 18.99 -13.72
CA GLY A 235 2.37 19.71 -12.47
C GLY A 235 3.54 19.33 -11.57
N LEU A 236 3.33 19.41 -10.26
CA LEU A 236 4.34 19.03 -9.28
C LEU A 236 4.58 17.51 -9.30
N LEU A 237 5.83 17.11 -9.34
CA LEU A 237 6.24 15.71 -9.22
C LEU A 237 6.57 15.38 -7.77
N GLU A 238 6.08 14.23 -7.28
CA GLU A 238 6.26 13.78 -5.90
C GLU A 238 6.50 12.26 -5.85
N CYS A 239 7.04 11.76 -4.74
CA CYS A 239 7.18 10.33 -4.45
C CYS A 239 7.77 9.50 -5.63
N PRO A 240 8.98 9.83 -6.14
CA PRO A 240 9.57 9.08 -7.24
C PRO A 240 9.98 7.68 -6.81
N ASP A 241 9.96 6.72 -7.75
CA ASP A 241 10.51 5.38 -7.57
C ASP A 241 11.19 4.94 -8.87
N LEU A 242 12.37 4.33 -8.76
CA LEU A 242 13.12 3.82 -9.90
C LEU A 242 13.54 2.38 -9.65
N PHE A 243 13.16 1.47 -10.53
CA PHE A 243 13.45 0.04 -10.39
C PHE A 243 13.52 -0.66 -11.74
N ARG A 244 14.05 -1.88 -11.74
CA ARG A 244 14.18 -2.72 -12.94
C ARG A 244 13.20 -3.87 -12.91
N MET A 245 12.56 -4.17 -14.05
CA MET A 245 11.66 -5.32 -14.20
C MET A 245 11.91 -6.06 -15.51
N SER A 246 11.63 -7.36 -15.52
CA SER A 246 11.59 -8.17 -16.74
C SER A 246 10.22 -8.06 -17.42
N VAL A 247 10.24 -7.94 -18.75
CA VAL A 247 9.03 -7.99 -19.58
C VAL A 247 8.61 -9.45 -19.71
N ASP A 248 7.34 -9.74 -19.41
CA ASP A 248 6.76 -11.09 -19.44
C ASP A 248 7.52 -12.15 -18.60
N GLY A 249 8.29 -11.68 -17.60
CA GLY A 249 9.10 -12.55 -16.75
C GLY A 249 10.40 -13.04 -17.40
N ASP A 250 10.76 -12.58 -18.60
CA ASP A 250 12.02 -12.92 -19.26
C ASP A 250 13.19 -12.10 -18.67
N PRO A 251 14.12 -12.69 -17.92
CA PRO A 251 15.24 -11.97 -17.31
C PRO A 251 16.22 -11.40 -18.35
N ALA A 252 16.19 -11.86 -19.60
CA ALA A 252 17.01 -11.31 -20.69
C ALA A 252 16.37 -10.03 -21.29
N ASN A 253 15.06 -9.84 -21.14
CA ASN A 253 14.34 -8.67 -21.64
C ASN A 253 13.86 -7.80 -20.47
N THR A 254 14.67 -6.85 -20.06
CA THR A 254 14.37 -6.00 -18.91
C THR A 254 14.22 -4.53 -19.29
N ARG A 255 13.43 -3.79 -18.50
CA ARG A 255 13.35 -2.33 -18.57
C ARG A 255 13.52 -1.73 -17.17
N TRP A 256 14.07 -0.55 -17.13
CA TRP A 256 13.91 0.32 -15.97
C TRP A 256 12.53 0.98 -16.02
N VAL A 257 11.96 1.18 -14.86
CA VAL A 257 10.67 1.84 -14.70
C VAL A 257 10.85 3.00 -13.74
N LEU A 258 10.52 4.20 -14.21
CA LEU A 258 10.43 5.39 -13.37
C LEU A 258 8.96 5.65 -13.07
N VAL A 259 8.60 5.67 -11.80
CA VAL A 259 7.26 6.00 -11.29
C VAL A 259 7.33 7.33 -10.56
N THR A 260 6.30 8.14 -10.63
CA THR A 260 6.18 9.36 -9.81
C THR A 260 4.71 9.78 -9.63
N GLY A 261 4.41 10.46 -8.56
CA GLY A 261 3.18 11.21 -8.40
C GLY A 261 3.16 12.40 -9.34
N ALA A 262 2.02 12.66 -9.95
CA ALA A 262 1.74 13.83 -10.78
C ALA A 262 0.63 14.64 -10.12
N ASN A 263 0.96 15.79 -9.55
CA ASN A 263 0.00 16.71 -8.92
C ASN A 263 -0.31 17.87 -9.86
N GLY A 264 -1.12 17.56 -10.87
CA GLY A 264 -1.51 18.52 -11.91
C GLY A 264 -2.82 19.24 -11.66
N ALA A 265 -3.28 19.34 -10.42
CA ALA A 265 -4.57 19.99 -10.09
C ALA A 265 -4.67 21.43 -10.63
N ASP A 266 -3.62 22.20 -10.50
CA ASP A 266 -3.54 23.59 -10.99
C ASP A 266 -3.54 23.69 -12.52
N MET A 267 -3.25 22.61 -13.21
CA MET A 267 -3.30 22.47 -14.67
C MET A 267 -4.62 21.85 -15.16
N GLY A 268 -5.61 21.69 -14.29
CA GLY A 268 -6.90 21.07 -14.60
C GLY A 268 -6.87 19.53 -14.68
N MET A 269 -5.75 18.90 -14.30
CA MET A 269 -5.62 17.45 -14.14
C MET A 269 -5.98 17.03 -12.72
N THR A 270 -5.93 15.73 -12.45
CA THR A 270 -6.04 15.20 -11.09
C THR A 270 -4.65 14.95 -10.50
N THR A 271 -4.58 14.64 -9.21
CA THR A 271 -3.44 13.94 -8.61
C THR A 271 -3.52 12.47 -8.94
N GLY A 272 -2.39 11.84 -9.25
CA GLY A 272 -2.34 10.41 -9.55
C GLY A 272 -0.91 9.94 -9.79
N THR A 273 -0.73 8.66 -10.06
CA THR A 273 0.56 8.04 -10.25
C THR A 273 0.81 7.73 -11.73
N VAL A 274 1.91 8.24 -12.25
CA VAL A 274 2.35 8.01 -13.63
C VAL A 274 3.67 7.22 -13.66
N TYR A 275 3.94 6.58 -14.82
CA TYR A 275 5.21 5.88 -15.02
C TYR A 275 5.69 5.91 -16.47
N TRP A 276 6.99 5.68 -16.64
CA TRP A 276 7.68 5.40 -17.91
C TRP A 276 8.46 4.11 -17.80
N THR A 277 8.51 3.35 -18.87
CA THR A 277 9.57 2.37 -19.10
C THR A 277 10.73 3.02 -19.81
N GLY A 278 11.95 2.50 -19.63
CA GLY A 278 13.13 3.09 -20.22
C GLY A 278 14.42 2.36 -19.86
N ASN A 279 15.51 3.10 -19.92
CA ASN A 279 16.84 2.64 -19.56
C ASN A 279 17.51 3.58 -18.56
N TRP A 280 18.20 3.01 -17.58
CA TRP A 280 19.12 3.70 -16.67
C TRP A 280 20.55 3.26 -16.97
N ASP A 281 21.42 4.19 -17.37
CA ASP A 281 22.80 3.89 -17.76
C ASP A 281 23.81 4.07 -16.61
N GLY A 282 23.32 4.48 -15.42
CA GLY A 282 24.10 4.79 -14.23
C GLY A 282 24.22 6.28 -13.95
N GLU A 283 23.87 7.10 -14.92
CA GLU A 283 23.89 8.54 -14.77
C GLU A 283 22.53 9.16 -15.13
N ARG A 284 21.86 8.60 -16.15
CA ARG A 284 20.63 9.19 -16.71
C ARG A 284 19.56 8.14 -16.97
N PHE A 285 18.31 8.50 -16.64
CA PHE A 285 17.15 7.77 -17.11
C PHE A 285 16.70 8.31 -18.47
N THR A 286 16.54 7.40 -19.44
CA THR A 286 16.00 7.70 -20.77
C THR A 286 14.72 6.92 -20.98
N ALA A 287 13.59 7.61 -21.09
CA ALA A 287 12.30 6.99 -21.29
C ALA A 287 12.13 6.43 -22.71
N ASP A 288 11.47 5.28 -22.85
CA ASP A 288 11.12 4.66 -24.14
C ASP A 288 10.11 5.50 -24.93
N ARG A 289 9.34 6.35 -24.23
CA ARG A 289 8.29 7.22 -24.81
C ARG A 289 8.21 8.55 -24.06
N ASP A 290 7.76 9.57 -24.75
CA ASP A 290 7.63 10.89 -24.16
C ASP A 290 6.49 10.95 -23.11
N LYS A 291 5.27 10.56 -23.51
CA LYS A 291 4.11 10.63 -22.62
C LYS A 291 4.10 9.47 -21.62
N PRO A 292 3.80 9.72 -20.34
CA PRO A 292 3.67 8.67 -19.34
C PRO A 292 2.43 7.80 -19.57
N ARG A 293 2.39 6.67 -18.86
CA ARG A 293 1.17 5.92 -18.60
C ARG A 293 0.73 6.17 -17.15
N TRP A 294 -0.57 6.13 -16.91
CA TRP A 294 -1.11 6.13 -15.57
C TRP A 294 -1.07 4.71 -15.00
N LEU A 295 -0.56 4.56 -13.79
CA LEU A 295 -0.59 3.28 -13.07
C LEU A 295 -2.01 2.96 -12.57
N ASP A 296 -2.76 4.00 -12.24
CA ASP A 296 -4.15 3.95 -11.84
C ASP A 296 -4.88 5.15 -12.46
N SER A 297 -6.05 4.94 -13.04
CA SER A 297 -6.86 5.98 -13.70
C SER A 297 -8.03 6.46 -12.83
N GLY A 298 -8.16 5.92 -11.62
CA GLY A 298 -9.09 6.43 -10.62
C GLY A 298 -8.72 7.81 -10.12
N ALA A 299 -9.51 8.31 -9.19
CA ALA A 299 -9.25 9.61 -8.59
C ALA A 299 -8.31 9.53 -7.38
N ASP A 300 -8.18 8.37 -6.77
CA ASP A 300 -7.63 8.21 -5.42
C ASP A 300 -6.55 7.10 -5.39
N PHE A 301 -5.40 7.36 -6.01
CA PHE A 301 -4.22 6.51 -5.93
C PHE A 301 -2.97 7.36 -6.13
N TYR A 302 -2.34 7.76 -5.04
CA TYR A 302 -1.24 8.70 -5.03
C TYR A 302 -0.09 8.25 -4.13
N ALA A 303 1.04 8.98 -4.13
CA ALA A 303 2.21 8.73 -3.30
C ALA A 303 2.68 7.25 -3.32
N THR A 304 2.63 6.62 -4.49
CA THR A 304 2.85 5.18 -4.67
C THR A 304 4.27 4.79 -4.33
N VAL A 305 4.41 3.75 -3.52
CA VAL A 305 5.70 3.09 -3.27
C VAL A 305 5.67 1.67 -3.81
N THR A 306 6.85 1.19 -4.30
CA THR A 306 6.99 -0.18 -4.79
C THR A 306 8.14 -0.90 -4.12
N TRP A 307 8.05 -2.23 -3.99
CA TRP A 307 9.09 -3.08 -3.43
C TRP A 307 9.02 -4.50 -4.01
N ASP A 308 10.11 -5.20 -3.95
CA ASP A 308 10.22 -6.61 -4.29
C ASP A 308 10.30 -7.49 -3.02
N ASP A 309 10.14 -8.78 -3.17
CA ASP A 309 10.24 -9.73 -2.06
C ASP A 309 11.67 -10.30 -2.00
N PRO A 310 12.48 -9.93 -1.01
CA PRO A 310 13.85 -10.40 -0.90
C PRO A 310 13.98 -11.90 -0.62
N ARG A 311 12.89 -12.61 -0.30
CA ARG A 311 12.87 -14.08 -0.13
C ARG A 311 12.89 -14.80 -1.47
N GLN A 312 12.54 -14.11 -2.54
CA GLN A 312 12.49 -14.66 -3.90
C GLN A 312 13.88 -14.63 -4.57
N GLY A 313 14.04 -15.50 -5.56
CA GLY A 313 15.23 -15.48 -6.43
C GLY A 313 15.31 -14.22 -7.30
N ALA A 314 16.49 -13.96 -7.86
CA ALA A 314 16.71 -12.74 -8.65
C ALA A 314 15.76 -12.62 -9.87
N ALA A 315 15.44 -13.73 -10.52
CA ALA A 315 14.52 -13.74 -11.67
C ALA A 315 13.08 -13.38 -11.25
N GLU A 316 12.58 -13.94 -10.15
CA GLU A 316 11.26 -13.66 -9.62
C GLU A 316 11.15 -12.20 -9.13
N ARG A 317 12.20 -11.66 -8.51
CA ARG A 317 12.26 -10.26 -8.07
C ARG A 317 12.23 -9.28 -9.25
N LEU A 318 12.78 -9.67 -10.40
CA LEU A 318 12.64 -8.90 -11.64
C LEU A 318 11.25 -9.06 -12.28
N ALA A 319 10.61 -10.22 -12.13
CA ALA A 319 9.33 -10.52 -12.78
C ALA A 319 8.12 -9.88 -12.11
N SER A 320 8.20 -9.58 -10.81
CA SER A 320 7.08 -8.99 -10.08
C SER A 320 7.53 -8.16 -8.88
N ARG A 321 6.73 -7.14 -8.56
CA ARG A 321 6.89 -6.29 -7.39
C ARG A 321 5.55 -6.09 -6.71
N TYR A 322 5.57 -5.62 -5.48
CA TYR A 322 4.41 -5.08 -4.80
C TYR A 322 4.31 -3.57 -5.00
N ALA A 323 3.10 -3.06 -4.88
CA ALA A 323 2.80 -1.63 -4.86
C ALA A 323 1.67 -1.34 -3.86
N ILE A 324 1.73 -0.17 -3.24
CA ILE A 324 0.67 0.42 -2.43
C ILE A 324 0.67 1.93 -2.66
N GLY A 325 -0.48 2.56 -2.61
CA GLY A 325 -0.61 4.00 -2.75
C GLY A 325 -1.58 4.58 -1.73
N TRP A 326 -1.46 5.85 -1.47
CA TRP A 326 -2.42 6.60 -0.69
C TRP A 326 -3.77 6.68 -1.42
N LEU A 327 -4.79 6.11 -0.84
CA LEU A 327 -6.15 6.06 -1.37
C LEU A 327 -6.87 7.36 -0.98
N ASN A 328 -6.52 8.43 -1.66
CA ASN A 328 -7.09 9.77 -1.48
C ASN A 328 -6.64 10.74 -2.58
N ASN A 329 -7.10 12.00 -2.46
CA ASN A 329 -6.79 13.08 -3.40
C ASN A 329 -6.69 14.41 -2.65
N TRP A 330 -5.63 15.17 -2.88
CA TRP A 330 -5.39 16.45 -2.22
C TRP A 330 -6.53 17.47 -2.39
N ALA A 331 -7.29 17.38 -3.50
CA ALA A 331 -8.41 18.29 -3.75
C ALA A 331 -9.53 18.22 -2.70
N TYR A 332 -9.63 17.09 -1.98
CA TYR A 332 -10.66 16.86 -0.96
C TYR A 332 -10.21 16.05 0.26
N ALA A 333 -8.93 15.84 0.44
CA ALA A 333 -8.39 14.99 1.51
C ALA A 333 -8.86 15.36 2.92
N THR A 334 -9.07 16.64 3.18
CA THR A 334 -9.57 17.17 4.47
C THR A 334 -11.10 17.21 4.58
N LYS A 335 -11.85 16.77 3.55
CA LYS A 335 -13.32 16.89 3.47
C LYS A 335 -14.03 15.53 3.56
N LEU A 336 -13.31 14.46 3.85
CA LEU A 336 -13.87 13.12 3.89
C LEU A 336 -14.90 12.98 5.01
N PRO A 337 -15.98 12.19 4.80
CA PRO A 337 -17.02 11.96 5.81
C PRO A 337 -16.60 10.90 6.84
N THR A 338 -15.38 10.98 7.32
CA THR A 338 -14.83 10.09 8.35
C THR A 338 -14.76 10.81 9.69
N ASP A 339 -15.16 10.14 10.79
CA ASP A 339 -15.38 10.78 12.09
C ASP A 339 -14.19 10.63 13.03
N ASP A 340 -13.51 9.50 13.00
CA ASP A 340 -12.46 9.12 13.97
C ASP A 340 -11.06 9.16 13.39
N TRP A 341 -10.90 9.12 12.08
CA TRP A 341 -9.62 9.35 11.37
C TRP A 341 -9.84 10.23 10.14
N HIS A 342 -8.76 10.76 9.58
CA HIS A 342 -8.77 11.66 8.43
C HIS A 342 -7.64 11.29 7.46
N GLY A 343 -7.69 11.80 6.25
CA GLY A 343 -6.67 11.57 5.23
C GLY A 343 -6.89 10.31 4.40
N GLY A 344 -8.04 9.62 4.53
CA GLY A 344 -8.35 8.44 3.72
C GLY A 344 -7.73 7.15 4.26
N ALA A 345 -7.19 6.33 3.37
CA ALA A 345 -6.62 5.03 3.67
C ALA A 345 -5.41 4.76 2.77
N ASP A 346 -4.65 3.72 3.03
CA ASP A 346 -3.80 3.12 2.00
C ASP A 346 -4.61 2.12 1.17
N SER A 347 -4.29 2.00 -0.12
CA SER A 347 -4.92 1.03 -1.02
C SER A 347 -4.65 -0.40 -0.55
N ILE A 348 -5.36 -1.39 -1.10
CA ILE A 348 -4.87 -2.76 -0.97
C ILE A 348 -3.47 -2.87 -1.56
N VAL A 349 -2.66 -3.81 -1.03
CA VAL A 349 -1.38 -4.14 -1.66
C VAL A 349 -1.64 -4.84 -2.97
N ARG A 350 -0.93 -4.41 -4.01
CA ARG A 350 -1.03 -4.92 -5.37
C ARG A 350 0.25 -5.63 -5.78
N ARG A 351 0.12 -6.63 -6.62
CA ARG A 351 1.24 -7.20 -7.37
C ARG A 351 1.29 -6.53 -8.73
N ILE A 352 2.42 -5.90 -9.06
CA ILE A 352 2.66 -5.32 -10.38
C ILE A 352 3.64 -6.19 -11.17
N LYS A 353 3.38 -6.33 -12.45
CA LYS A 353 4.24 -7.03 -13.43
C LYS A 353 4.39 -6.15 -14.66
N LEU A 354 5.52 -6.27 -15.34
CA LEU A 354 5.71 -5.62 -16.62
C LEU A 354 5.40 -6.63 -17.73
N ARG A 355 4.33 -6.40 -18.49
CA ARG A 355 3.86 -7.30 -19.54
C ARG A 355 3.85 -6.61 -20.88
N SER A 356 4.05 -7.38 -21.95
CA SER A 356 3.80 -6.92 -23.31
C SER A 356 2.30 -6.92 -23.59
N VAL A 357 1.71 -5.73 -23.69
CA VAL A 357 0.30 -5.51 -24.02
C VAL A 357 0.25 -4.75 -25.34
N ASP A 358 -0.37 -5.34 -26.36
CA ASP A 358 -0.40 -4.79 -27.72
C ASP A 358 1.00 -4.43 -28.28
N GLY A 359 2.03 -5.21 -27.90
CA GLY A 359 3.42 -5.02 -28.33
C GLY A 359 4.23 -4.01 -27.50
N GLU A 360 3.63 -3.37 -26.51
CA GLU A 360 4.27 -2.36 -25.65
C GLU A 360 4.45 -2.86 -24.22
N PRO A 361 5.59 -2.61 -23.54
CA PRO A 361 5.75 -2.95 -22.14
C PRO A 361 4.84 -2.07 -21.28
N MET A 362 3.95 -2.69 -20.52
CA MET A 362 3.01 -2.04 -19.61
C MET A 362 3.06 -2.66 -18.22
N LEU A 363 2.97 -1.84 -17.18
CA LEU A 363 2.69 -2.32 -15.83
C LEU A 363 1.22 -2.78 -15.77
N VAL A 364 1.03 -4.02 -15.38
CA VAL A 364 -0.27 -4.57 -15.00
C VAL A 364 -0.33 -4.74 -13.50
N SER A 365 -1.48 -4.47 -12.90
CA SER A 365 -1.63 -4.34 -11.45
C SER A 365 -2.78 -5.20 -10.96
N GLN A 366 -2.52 -6.16 -10.07
CA GLN A 366 -3.52 -7.08 -9.55
C GLN A 366 -3.51 -7.08 -8.02
N PRO A 367 -4.64 -7.34 -7.34
CA PRO A 367 -4.64 -7.64 -5.93
C PRO A 367 -3.68 -8.78 -5.61
N ILE A 368 -3.02 -8.74 -4.44
CA ILE A 368 -2.17 -9.85 -4.02
C ILE A 368 -3.00 -11.09 -3.66
N ASP A 369 -2.42 -12.28 -3.86
CA ASP A 369 -3.09 -13.57 -3.61
C ASP A 369 -3.52 -13.75 -2.14
N ALA A 370 -2.86 -13.06 -1.21
CA ALA A 370 -3.22 -13.10 0.20
C ALA A 370 -4.63 -12.56 0.46
N LEU A 371 -5.12 -11.63 -0.37
CA LEU A 371 -6.48 -11.11 -0.28
C LEU A 371 -7.54 -12.20 -0.53
N ASP A 372 -7.24 -13.19 -1.38
CA ASP A 372 -8.16 -14.31 -1.65
C ASP A 372 -8.49 -15.11 -0.38
N LYS A 373 -7.60 -15.11 0.61
CA LYS A 373 -7.81 -15.78 1.91
C LYS A 373 -8.86 -15.10 2.79
N LEU A 374 -9.18 -13.84 2.50
CA LEU A 374 -10.25 -13.12 3.18
C LEU A 374 -11.63 -13.43 2.59
N GLU A 375 -11.70 -14.06 1.42
CA GLU A 375 -12.99 -14.35 0.80
C GLU A 375 -13.75 -15.43 1.57
N GLY A 376 -15.03 -15.14 1.82
CA GLY A 376 -15.98 -16.11 2.35
C GLY A 376 -16.69 -16.90 1.26
N GLY A 377 -17.75 -17.60 1.64
CA GLY A 377 -18.57 -18.37 0.72
C GLY A 377 -19.16 -17.49 -0.40
N ALA A 378 -18.73 -17.77 -1.63
CA ALA A 378 -19.11 -16.97 -2.80
C ALA A 378 -20.45 -17.41 -3.39
N GLU A 379 -21.24 -16.43 -3.84
CA GLU A 379 -22.37 -16.64 -4.74
C GLU A 379 -21.87 -16.60 -6.19
N VAL A 380 -22.10 -17.68 -6.93
CA VAL A 380 -21.63 -17.81 -8.31
C VAL A 380 -22.82 -17.99 -9.25
N ARG A 381 -22.79 -17.29 -10.38
CA ARG A 381 -23.76 -17.44 -11.47
C ARG A 381 -23.01 -17.46 -12.81
N SER A 382 -23.58 -18.10 -13.80
CA SER A 382 -23.08 -18.12 -15.18
C SER A 382 -24.18 -17.76 -16.13
N LYS A 383 -23.82 -17.15 -17.27
CA LYS A 383 -24.74 -16.77 -18.36
C LYS A 383 -25.94 -15.95 -17.85
N VAL A 384 -25.64 -14.91 -17.06
CA VAL A 384 -26.68 -14.01 -16.54
C VAL A 384 -27.02 -13.00 -17.64
N ARG A 385 -28.23 -13.10 -18.19
CA ARG A 385 -28.72 -12.10 -19.14
C ARG A 385 -29.16 -10.85 -18.39
N VAL A 386 -28.59 -9.72 -18.76
CA VAL A 386 -28.98 -8.39 -18.28
C VAL A 386 -29.75 -7.71 -19.39
N THR A 387 -31.05 -7.53 -19.18
CA THR A 387 -31.91 -6.98 -20.23
C THR A 387 -32.01 -5.45 -20.09
N LYS A 388 -32.14 -4.77 -21.22
CA LYS A 388 -32.40 -3.31 -21.24
C LYS A 388 -33.67 -2.94 -20.46
N ALA A 389 -34.68 -3.82 -20.48
CA ALA A 389 -35.99 -3.54 -19.90
C ALA A 389 -36.01 -3.61 -18.36
N SER A 390 -35.22 -4.52 -17.75
CA SER A 390 -35.34 -4.83 -16.31
C SER A 390 -34.02 -5.12 -15.61
N GLY A 391 -32.88 -4.99 -16.30
CA GLY A 391 -31.60 -5.42 -15.74
C GLY A 391 -31.53 -6.93 -15.48
N ALA A 392 -30.92 -7.32 -14.39
CA ALA A 392 -30.93 -8.70 -13.89
C ALA A 392 -30.98 -8.74 -12.37
N LYS A 393 -31.59 -9.80 -11.83
CA LYS A 393 -31.59 -10.05 -10.38
C LYS A 393 -30.26 -10.71 -9.98
N LEU A 394 -29.48 -10.00 -9.19
CA LEU A 394 -28.19 -10.47 -8.66
C LEU A 394 -28.28 -10.89 -7.21
N PRO A 395 -27.42 -11.81 -6.75
CA PRO A 395 -27.17 -12.00 -5.32
C PRO A 395 -26.75 -10.67 -4.66
N GLN A 396 -27.19 -10.49 -3.41
CA GLN A 396 -26.87 -9.27 -2.66
C GLN A 396 -25.64 -9.47 -1.77
N PRO A 397 -24.80 -8.44 -1.60
CA PRO A 397 -23.71 -8.49 -0.66
C PRO A 397 -24.19 -8.78 0.76
N LYS A 398 -23.47 -9.64 1.48
CA LYS A 398 -23.73 -10.00 2.88
C LYS A 398 -22.92 -9.15 3.87
N SER A 399 -22.01 -8.35 3.36
CA SER A 399 -21.11 -7.48 4.09
C SER A 399 -20.88 -6.20 3.28
N ASP A 400 -20.47 -5.11 3.90
CA ASP A 400 -20.08 -3.86 3.23
C ASP A 400 -18.65 -3.93 2.64
N ALA A 401 -17.90 -5.00 2.97
CA ALA A 401 -16.67 -5.36 2.31
C ALA A 401 -16.86 -6.65 1.49
N TYR A 402 -16.68 -6.57 0.18
CA TYR A 402 -16.86 -7.72 -0.70
C TYR A 402 -16.03 -7.58 -1.98
N ARG A 403 -15.83 -8.72 -2.65
CA ARG A 403 -15.21 -8.79 -3.97
C ARG A 403 -16.20 -9.27 -5.01
N LEU A 404 -16.35 -8.49 -6.07
CA LEU A 404 -17.21 -8.78 -7.20
C LEU A 404 -16.34 -9.06 -8.43
N ARG A 405 -16.39 -10.28 -8.98
CA ARG A 405 -15.71 -10.63 -10.22
C ARG A 405 -16.75 -10.92 -11.30
N VAL A 406 -16.62 -10.25 -12.45
CA VAL A 406 -17.53 -10.35 -13.58
C VAL A 406 -16.76 -10.55 -14.86
N GLN A 407 -17.27 -11.41 -15.73
CA GLN A 407 -16.84 -11.51 -17.11
C GLN A 407 -17.98 -11.06 -18.02
N LEU A 408 -17.78 -9.98 -18.75
CA LEU A 408 -18.73 -9.44 -19.70
C LEU A 408 -18.47 -10.04 -21.06
N ASP A 409 -19.54 -10.42 -21.77
CA ASP A 409 -19.45 -10.78 -23.18
C ASP A 409 -19.27 -9.53 -24.03
N ALA A 410 -18.15 -9.42 -24.75
CA ALA A 410 -17.89 -8.27 -25.60
C ALA A 410 -18.76 -8.23 -26.86
N ALA A 411 -19.40 -9.38 -27.24
CA ALA A 411 -20.39 -9.43 -28.33
C ALA A 411 -21.79 -8.93 -27.88
N SER A 412 -21.79 -8.00 -26.93
CA SER A 412 -23.01 -7.37 -26.39
C SER A 412 -23.72 -6.52 -27.43
N SER A 413 -25.06 -6.48 -27.36
CA SER A 413 -25.87 -5.49 -28.09
C SER A 413 -26.11 -4.22 -27.25
N ALA A 414 -25.67 -4.19 -26.00
CA ALA A 414 -25.76 -3.02 -25.17
C ALA A 414 -24.71 -1.96 -25.53
N ASP A 415 -25.05 -0.71 -25.33
CA ASP A 415 -24.09 0.40 -25.35
C ASP A 415 -23.25 0.40 -24.06
N GLU A 416 -23.90 0.19 -22.92
CA GLU A 416 -23.26 0.15 -21.61
C GLU A 416 -23.87 -0.92 -20.69
N VAL A 417 -23.06 -1.39 -19.73
CA VAL A 417 -23.51 -2.10 -18.53
C VAL A 417 -23.07 -1.34 -17.30
N ARG A 418 -23.95 -1.21 -16.30
CA ARG A 418 -23.72 -0.46 -15.07
C ARG A 418 -24.07 -1.31 -13.85
N PHE A 419 -23.10 -1.47 -12.95
CA PHE A 419 -23.30 -2.05 -11.62
C PHE A 419 -23.42 -0.91 -10.63
N ARG A 420 -24.57 -0.80 -9.96
CA ARG A 420 -24.72 0.11 -8.81
C ARG A 420 -24.33 -0.66 -7.57
N ILE A 421 -23.30 -0.20 -6.90
CA ILE A 421 -22.76 -0.74 -5.65
C ILE A 421 -23.02 0.24 -4.52
N LYS A 422 -22.97 -0.23 -3.26
CA LYS A 422 -23.32 0.59 -2.08
C LYS A 422 -24.69 1.26 -2.26
N GLU A 423 -25.62 0.56 -2.91
CA GLU A 423 -26.93 1.11 -3.24
C GLU A 423 -27.85 1.11 -2.03
N GLY A 424 -28.45 2.27 -1.76
CA GLY A 424 -29.45 2.43 -0.69
C GLY A 424 -29.74 3.88 -0.37
N GLY A 425 -30.96 4.18 0.08
CA GLY A 425 -31.36 5.54 0.43
C GLY A 425 -31.34 6.53 -0.73
N GLY A 426 -31.41 6.06 -1.97
CA GLY A 426 -31.31 6.89 -3.17
C GLY A 426 -29.86 7.19 -3.61
N HIS A 427 -28.86 6.63 -2.92
CA HIS A 427 -27.44 6.79 -3.22
C HIS A 427 -26.83 5.50 -3.75
N PHE A 428 -25.79 5.62 -4.58
CA PHE A 428 -25.01 4.51 -5.10
C PHE A 428 -23.72 5.03 -5.75
N THR A 429 -22.75 4.14 -5.91
CA THR A 429 -21.58 4.34 -6.79
C THR A 429 -21.74 3.42 -8.00
N THR A 430 -21.41 3.88 -9.19
CA THR A 430 -21.51 3.09 -10.41
C THR A 430 -20.12 2.60 -10.85
N VAL A 431 -20.02 1.29 -11.09
CA VAL A 431 -18.92 0.67 -11.84
C VAL A 431 -19.50 0.19 -13.16
N GLY A 432 -18.92 0.60 -14.27
CA GLY A 432 -19.52 0.29 -15.58
C GLY A 432 -18.51 0.02 -16.68
N TYR A 433 -19.05 -0.46 -17.80
CA TYR A 433 -18.31 -0.66 -19.03
C TYR A 433 -19.13 -0.18 -20.23
N ASP A 434 -18.51 0.69 -21.02
CA ASP A 434 -19.00 1.18 -22.31
C ASP A 434 -18.48 0.28 -23.42
N PHE A 435 -19.36 -0.49 -24.03
CA PHE A 435 -19.03 -1.44 -25.11
C PHE A 435 -18.72 -0.72 -26.44
N VAL A 436 -19.31 0.47 -26.65
CA VAL A 436 -19.13 1.24 -27.88
C VAL A 436 -17.71 1.77 -28.00
N HIS A 437 -17.17 2.27 -26.87
CA HIS A 437 -15.85 2.91 -26.84
C HIS A 437 -14.76 2.02 -26.24
N GLY A 438 -15.11 0.85 -25.65
CA GLY A 438 -14.15 -0.03 -24.98
C GLY A 438 -13.57 0.60 -23.73
N ILE A 439 -14.40 1.18 -22.87
CA ILE A 439 -13.99 1.98 -21.71
C ILE A 439 -14.63 1.43 -20.44
N ALA A 440 -13.82 1.16 -19.43
CA ALA A 440 -14.30 0.94 -18.05
C ALA A 440 -14.40 2.28 -17.31
N PHE A 441 -15.37 2.41 -16.41
CA PHE A 441 -15.57 3.67 -15.68
C PHE A 441 -16.09 3.47 -14.25
N VAL A 442 -15.83 4.49 -13.42
CA VAL A 442 -16.42 4.66 -12.09
C VAL A 442 -17.06 6.04 -12.01
N ALA A 443 -18.33 6.10 -11.58
CA ALA A 443 -19.07 7.33 -11.35
C ALA A 443 -19.55 7.41 -9.90
N ARG A 444 -19.33 8.57 -9.26
CA ARG A 444 -19.64 8.84 -7.85
C ARG A 444 -20.59 10.04 -7.65
N ASP A 445 -21.22 10.47 -8.70
CA ASP A 445 -22.12 11.63 -8.69
C ASP A 445 -23.38 11.40 -7.85
N ALA A 446 -23.80 10.14 -7.69
CA ALA A 446 -24.89 9.70 -6.83
C ALA A 446 -24.43 9.11 -5.48
N ASP A 447 -23.15 9.16 -5.17
CA ASP A 447 -22.56 8.74 -3.90
C ASP A 447 -23.11 9.57 -2.72
N ALA A 448 -23.21 8.99 -1.52
CA ALA A 448 -23.77 9.67 -0.35
C ALA A 448 -22.95 10.91 0.08
N ALA A 449 -21.67 10.99 -0.26
CA ALA A 449 -20.84 12.14 0.01
C ALA A 449 -20.83 13.18 -1.12
N ALA A 450 -21.33 12.86 -2.31
CA ALA A 450 -21.23 13.70 -3.51
C ALA A 450 -21.69 15.14 -3.33
N GLY A 451 -22.77 15.35 -2.55
CA GLY A 451 -23.33 16.68 -2.30
C GLY A 451 -22.44 17.63 -1.50
N ARG A 452 -21.48 17.10 -0.72
CA ARG A 452 -20.54 17.87 0.11
C ARG A 452 -19.12 17.90 -0.44
N MET A 453 -18.85 17.12 -1.47
CA MET A 453 -17.54 17.05 -2.11
C MET A 453 -17.38 18.07 -3.25
N PRO A 454 -16.17 18.50 -3.56
CA PRO A 454 -15.93 19.37 -4.71
C PRO A 454 -16.25 18.66 -6.04
N GLU A 455 -16.40 19.45 -7.11
CA GLU A 455 -16.75 18.93 -8.42
C GLU A 455 -15.81 17.82 -8.91
N VAL A 456 -14.51 17.95 -8.66
CA VAL A 456 -13.50 16.97 -9.07
C VAL A 456 -13.77 15.57 -8.51
N TYR A 457 -14.38 15.46 -7.32
CA TYR A 457 -14.82 14.19 -6.74
C TYR A 457 -15.89 13.52 -7.59
N ARG A 458 -16.84 14.29 -8.12
CA ARG A 458 -17.99 13.79 -8.91
C ARG A 458 -17.66 13.49 -10.36
N LYS A 459 -16.48 13.89 -10.86
CA LYS A 459 -16.07 13.60 -12.25
C LYS A 459 -15.99 12.08 -12.45
N VAL A 460 -16.65 11.60 -13.50
CA VAL A 460 -16.56 10.20 -13.93
C VAL A 460 -15.10 9.91 -14.27
N ARG A 461 -14.58 8.80 -13.72
CA ARG A 461 -13.24 8.29 -14.03
C ARG A 461 -13.36 7.20 -15.06
N THR A 462 -12.57 7.30 -16.10
CA THR A 462 -12.61 6.39 -17.25
C THR A 462 -11.21 5.89 -17.57
N VAL A 463 -11.14 4.67 -18.11
CA VAL A 463 -9.90 4.09 -18.61
C VAL A 463 -10.19 3.24 -19.86
N PRO A 464 -9.40 3.35 -20.94
CA PRO A 464 -9.47 2.42 -22.06
C PRO A 464 -9.22 0.99 -21.58
N ALA A 465 -10.12 0.08 -21.94
CA ALA A 465 -10.09 -1.32 -21.54
C ALA A 465 -10.66 -2.19 -22.67
N PRO A 466 -9.99 -2.32 -23.80
CA PRO A 466 -10.47 -3.09 -24.93
C PRO A 466 -10.65 -4.56 -24.52
N ALA A 467 -11.70 -5.20 -25.06
CA ALA A 467 -11.96 -6.60 -24.80
C ALA A 467 -10.76 -7.48 -25.18
N ARG A 468 -10.48 -8.49 -24.38
CA ARG A 468 -9.44 -9.50 -24.62
C ARG A 468 -10.10 -10.83 -24.97
N ASN A 469 -9.84 -11.35 -26.15
CA ASN A 469 -10.46 -12.60 -26.63
C ASN A 469 -12.00 -12.61 -26.52
N GLY A 470 -12.65 -11.48 -26.81
CA GLY A 470 -14.10 -11.35 -26.74
C GLY A 470 -14.70 -11.29 -25.33
N VAL A 471 -13.88 -10.97 -24.34
CA VAL A 471 -14.30 -10.84 -22.94
C VAL A 471 -13.70 -9.57 -22.33
N VAL A 472 -14.45 -8.94 -21.44
CA VAL A 472 -13.94 -7.94 -20.50
C VAL A 472 -14.10 -8.49 -19.09
N THR A 473 -13.03 -8.50 -18.33
CA THR A 473 -13.07 -8.92 -16.92
C THR A 473 -13.06 -7.71 -16.02
N LEU A 474 -13.91 -7.72 -14.99
CA LEU A 474 -13.90 -6.75 -13.89
C LEU A 474 -13.68 -7.50 -12.59
N ASP A 475 -12.66 -7.13 -11.85
CA ASP A 475 -12.40 -7.57 -10.49
C ASP A 475 -12.52 -6.34 -9.58
N VAL A 476 -13.59 -6.29 -8.80
CA VAL A 476 -13.99 -5.10 -8.04
C VAL A 476 -13.91 -5.42 -6.56
N ILE A 477 -13.08 -4.66 -5.85
CA ILE A 477 -12.98 -4.71 -4.40
C ILE A 477 -13.75 -3.52 -3.85
N VAL A 478 -14.79 -3.81 -3.07
CA VAL A 478 -15.63 -2.81 -2.40
C VAL A 478 -15.35 -2.90 -0.92
N ASP A 479 -15.06 -1.76 -0.31
CA ASP A 479 -14.95 -1.63 1.15
C ASP A 479 -15.77 -0.44 1.62
N ALA A 480 -15.88 -0.23 2.92
CA ALA A 480 -16.76 0.80 3.50
C ALA A 480 -16.56 2.20 2.92
N ALA A 481 -15.31 2.58 2.60
CA ALA A 481 -14.97 3.91 2.12
C ALA A 481 -14.42 3.93 0.69
N SER A 482 -14.36 2.79 -0.02
CA SER A 482 -13.64 2.71 -1.30
C SER A 482 -14.23 1.71 -2.28
N VAL A 483 -13.81 1.85 -3.53
CA VAL A 483 -13.94 0.88 -4.62
C VAL A 483 -12.66 0.88 -5.45
N GLU A 484 -12.06 -0.31 -5.62
CA GLU A 484 -10.91 -0.53 -6.50
C GLU A 484 -11.32 -1.51 -7.61
N VAL A 485 -11.19 -1.11 -8.87
CA VAL A 485 -11.61 -1.87 -10.05
C VAL A 485 -10.40 -2.24 -10.88
N PHE A 486 -10.16 -3.53 -11.03
CA PHE A 486 -9.09 -4.10 -11.86
C PHE A 486 -9.72 -4.70 -13.12
N VAL A 487 -9.32 -4.22 -14.28
CA VAL A 487 -9.91 -4.60 -15.56
C VAL A 487 -8.91 -5.40 -16.37
N ASN A 488 -9.36 -6.48 -17.02
CA ASN A 488 -8.56 -7.34 -17.89
C ASN A 488 -7.25 -7.79 -17.22
N ASP A 489 -7.39 -8.46 -16.07
CA ASP A 489 -6.26 -8.92 -15.26
C ASP A 489 -5.28 -7.80 -14.85
N GLY A 490 -5.82 -6.58 -14.65
CA GLY A 490 -5.07 -5.43 -14.18
C GLY A 490 -4.35 -4.63 -15.27
N GLU A 491 -4.69 -4.81 -16.53
CA GLU A 491 -4.23 -3.93 -17.62
C GLU A 491 -4.70 -2.49 -17.42
N ALA A 492 -5.84 -2.30 -16.75
CA ALA A 492 -6.36 -1.01 -16.36
C ALA A 492 -6.89 -1.08 -14.92
N VAL A 493 -6.72 0.00 -14.16
CA VAL A 493 -7.17 0.10 -12.77
C VAL A 493 -7.83 1.44 -12.52
N LEU A 494 -8.88 1.42 -11.68
CA LEU A 494 -9.61 2.60 -11.23
C LEU A 494 -9.84 2.52 -9.71
N SER A 495 -9.07 3.26 -8.93
CA SER A 495 -9.24 3.33 -7.48
C SER A 495 -9.90 4.62 -7.06
N ASN A 496 -10.93 4.50 -6.25
CA ASN A 496 -11.74 5.63 -5.85
C ASN A 496 -12.22 5.49 -4.40
N LEU A 497 -12.17 6.56 -3.63
CA LEU A 497 -12.98 6.68 -2.43
C LEU A 497 -14.46 6.68 -2.83
N ALA A 498 -15.28 5.96 -2.09
CA ALA A 498 -16.72 5.85 -2.34
C ALA A 498 -17.47 5.61 -1.02
N PHE A 499 -18.45 6.44 -0.75
CA PHE A 499 -19.13 6.47 0.55
C PHE A 499 -20.62 6.12 0.41
N GLY A 500 -21.02 4.99 0.98
CA GLY A 500 -22.43 4.58 1.05
C GLY A 500 -23.21 5.35 2.11
N ALA A 501 -24.52 5.47 1.95
CA ALA A 501 -25.40 5.91 3.02
C ALA A 501 -25.45 4.85 4.16
N PRO A 502 -25.85 5.21 5.38
CA PRO A 502 -26.01 4.23 6.45
C PRO A 502 -26.89 3.05 6.03
N GLY A 503 -26.37 1.83 6.17
CA GLY A 503 -27.04 0.59 5.78
C GLY A 503 -27.15 0.34 4.27
N ALA A 504 -26.58 1.20 3.42
CA ALA A 504 -26.54 1.00 1.97
C ALA A 504 -25.53 -0.07 1.60
N ASN A 505 -26.01 -1.24 1.20
CA ASN A 505 -25.19 -2.36 0.76
C ASN A 505 -25.84 -3.09 -0.44
N GLY A 506 -26.70 -2.41 -1.19
CA GLY A 506 -27.35 -2.97 -2.36
C GLY A 506 -26.40 -3.13 -3.54
N LEU A 507 -26.72 -4.11 -4.38
CA LEU A 507 -26.07 -4.37 -5.68
C LEU A 507 -27.15 -4.56 -6.72
N SER A 508 -27.16 -3.73 -7.74
CA SER A 508 -28.02 -3.91 -8.91
C SER A 508 -27.21 -3.79 -10.20
N VAL A 509 -27.78 -4.25 -11.31
CA VAL A 509 -27.20 -4.14 -12.64
C VAL A 509 -28.23 -3.70 -13.65
N GLU A 510 -27.86 -2.77 -14.50
CA GLU A 510 -28.67 -2.32 -15.65
C GLU A 510 -27.86 -2.39 -16.95
N SER A 511 -28.57 -2.49 -18.06
CA SER A 511 -28.01 -2.47 -19.41
C SER A 511 -28.67 -1.37 -20.21
N LEU A 512 -27.89 -0.56 -20.90
CA LEU A 512 -28.35 0.55 -21.72
C LEU A 512 -28.13 0.23 -23.21
N GLY A 513 -28.94 0.80 -24.07
CA GLY A 513 -28.85 0.58 -25.53
C GLY A 513 -29.41 -0.76 -25.97
N GLY A 514 -29.04 -1.85 -25.38
CA GLY A 514 -29.43 -3.22 -25.68
C GLY A 514 -29.28 -4.16 -24.49
N ASP A 515 -29.33 -5.46 -24.75
CA ASP A 515 -29.11 -6.51 -23.75
C ASP A 515 -27.63 -6.93 -23.74
N THR A 516 -27.13 -7.35 -22.57
CA THR A 516 -25.80 -7.94 -22.43
C THR A 516 -25.86 -9.26 -21.65
N GLU A 517 -24.78 -10.03 -21.70
CA GLU A 517 -24.60 -11.25 -20.91
C GLU A 517 -23.36 -11.14 -20.00
N LEU A 518 -23.54 -11.46 -18.73
CA LEU A 518 -22.44 -11.78 -17.84
C LEU A 518 -22.10 -13.26 -18.05
N ARG A 519 -20.99 -13.56 -18.70
CA ARG A 519 -20.52 -14.95 -18.88
C ARG A 519 -20.30 -15.64 -17.54
N SER A 520 -19.75 -14.88 -16.59
CA SER A 520 -19.63 -15.29 -15.19
C SER A 520 -19.86 -14.11 -14.25
N PHE A 521 -20.39 -14.43 -13.08
CA PHE A 521 -20.59 -13.51 -11.95
C PHE A 521 -20.21 -14.24 -10.67
N ARG A 522 -19.35 -13.62 -9.85
CA ARG A 522 -18.96 -14.15 -8.55
C ARG A 522 -18.92 -13.01 -7.54
N LEU A 523 -19.65 -13.18 -6.44
CA LEU A 523 -19.72 -12.25 -5.34
C LEU A 523 -19.30 -12.97 -4.04
N ALA A 524 -18.23 -12.51 -3.40
CA ALA A 524 -17.72 -13.06 -2.16
C ALA A 524 -17.61 -11.97 -1.09
N PRO A 525 -18.11 -12.17 0.13
CA PRO A 525 -17.82 -11.26 1.24
C PRO A 525 -16.33 -11.34 1.57
N LEU A 526 -15.73 -10.22 1.98
CA LEU A 526 -14.39 -10.15 2.51
C LEU A 526 -14.44 -10.12 4.03
N ALA A 527 -13.63 -10.97 4.66
CA ALA A 527 -13.47 -10.96 6.11
C ALA A 527 -12.79 -9.66 6.54
N ILE A 528 -13.17 -9.20 7.71
CA ILE A 528 -12.54 -8.04 8.32
C ILE A 528 -11.11 -8.43 8.71
N ALA A 529 -10.16 -7.67 8.25
CA ALA A 529 -8.76 -7.75 8.63
C ALA A 529 -8.45 -6.58 9.60
N PRO A 530 -8.80 -6.71 10.89
CA PRO A 530 -8.62 -5.62 11.84
C PRO A 530 -7.12 -5.35 12.00
N ILE A 531 -6.78 -4.07 12.06
CA ILE A 531 -5.47 -3.67 12.55
C ILE A 531 -5.47 -3.97 14.05
N GLU A 532 -4.64 -4.92 14.48
CA GLU A 532 -4.43 -5.16 15.90
C GLU A 532 -3.70 -3.93 16.48
N ARG A 533 -4.40 -3.19 17.33
CA ARG A 533 -3.92 -1.93 17.88
C ARG A 533 -3.14 -2.15 19.16
N HIS A 534 -2.01 -1.48 19.29
CA HIS A 534 -1.32 -1.33 20.55
C HIS A 534 -2.04 -0.27 21.38
N ASP A 535 -2.73 -0.69 22.44
CA ASP A 535 -3.15 0.26 23.47
C ASP A 535 -1.89 0.82 24.12
N GLY A 536 -1.62 2.11 23.94
CA GLY A 536 -0.37 2.82 24.20
C GLY A 536 0.19 2.79 25.64
N ALA A 537 0.18 1.63 26.29
CA ALA A 537 0.79 1.36 27.58
C ALA A 537 1.27 -0.10 27.65
N GLY A 538 2.37 -0.42 26.97
CA GLY A 538 2.95 -1.74 27.13
C GLY A 538 4.24 -1.92 26.35
N THR A 539 5.33 -2.08 27.08
CA THR A 539 6.62 -2.58 26.60
C THR A 539 6.44 -3.82 25.71
N PRO A 540 7.17 -3.98 24.60
CA PRO A 540 7.06 -5.16 23.76
C PRO A 540 7.39 -6.42 24.58
N ARG A 541 6.44 -7.34 24.68
CA ARG A 541 6.72 -8.67 25.21
C ARG A 541 7.57 -9.42 24.18
N ARG A 542 8.83 -9.61 24.48
CA ARG A 542 9.69 -10.60 23.79
C ARG A 542 9.04 -11.98 23.98
N ARG A 543 8.74 -12.65 22.87
CA ARG A 543 8.56 -14.10 22.85
C ARG A 543 9.88 -14.79 22.50
#